data_664faaf5e5296c71013c744fd016d628
#
_entry.id   664faaf5e5296c71013c744fd016d628
#
_cell.length_a   1.000
_cell.length_b   1.000
_cell.length_c   1.000
_cell.angle_alpha   90.00
_cell.angle_beta   90.00
_cell.angle_gamma   90.00
#
_symmetry.space_group_name_H-M   'P 1'
#
loop_
_entity.id
_entity.type
_entity.pdbx_description
1 polymer ?
#
loop_
_entity_poly.entity_id
_entity_poly.type
_entity_poly.pdbx_seq_one_letter_code
_entity_poly.pdbx_strand_id
1 'polypeptide(L)'
;MRKLGIYAVIVVLVGVVSSCLDDDNNYNYKQINEMQGGALNFENFNLDYSVIEGEELVLAPTFKFTIDSITPDVSYEWYVDKKLQTGETGPTYTFKAEKSGTYQVTFAVTDNKTGVQFGKSTTINVRSIYQRGWVILSDDGGRSVLHFIVPTTQRYQVTYGGETFTRDSLVYHIVKRDIISNLGSNPRGLMNNIGEMDYNSEYGISVYDELVVKQDRWVEL
;
A
#
# COMPACT_ATOMS: atom_id res chain seq x y z
N MET A 1 13.65 49.62 59.63
CA MET A 1 13.89 49.63 58.15
C MET A 1 13.97 48.24 57.53
N ARG A 2 14.51 47.22 58.17
CA ARG A 2 14.58 45.83 57.62
C ARG A 2 13.24 45.15 57.39
N LYS A 3 12.22 45.37 58.26
CA LYS A 3 10.89 44.75 58.16
C LYS A 3 10.04 45.32 57.02
N LEU A 4 10.22 46.61 56.68
CA LEU A 4 9.49 47.27 55.59
C LEU A 4 9.90 46.72 54.20
N GLY A 5 11.20 46.39 54.03
CA GLY A 5 11.70 45.79 52.82
C GLY A 5 11.15 44.37 52.54
N ILE A 6 10.94 43.59 53.62
CA ILE A 6 10.39 42.23 53.50
C ILE A 6 8.93 42.26 53.03
N TYR A 7 8.11 43.18 53.58
CA TYR A 7 6.71 43.33 53.14
C TYR A 7 6.60 43.83 51.70
N ALA A 8 7.48 44.72 51.29
CA ALA A 8 7.50 45.18 49.90
C ALA A 8 7.85 44.05 48.93
N VAL A 9 8.78 43.15 49.25
CA VAL A 9 9.12 41.98 48.44
C VAL A 9 7.98 40.98 48.40
N ILE A 10 7.29 40.73 49.50
CA ILE A 10 6.14 39.81 49.54
C ILE A 10 4.96 40.35 48.72
N VAL A 11 4.68 41.64 48.75
CA VAL A 11 3.62 42.27 47.92
C VAL A 11 3.93 42.16 46.43
N VAL A 12 5.18 42.37 46.03
CA VAL A 12 5.61 42.22 44.65
C VAL A 12 5.52 40.74 44.20
N LEU A 13 5.91 39.79 45.05
CA LEU A 13 5.83 38.35 44.74
C LEU A 13 4.40 37.87 44.57
N VAL A 14 3.45 38.35 45.39
CA VAL A 14 2.04 38.02 45.28
C VAL A 14 1.40 38.63 44.03
N GLY A 15 1.81 39.83 43.63
CA GLY A 15 1.34 40.47 42.39
C GLY A 15 1.78 39.77 41.11
N VAL A 16 2.90 39.07 41.13
CA VAL A 16 3.40 38.34 39.93
C VAL A 16 2.66 36.99 39.73
N VAL A 17 2.17 36.35 40.79
CA VAL A 17 1.45 35.06 40.66
C VAL A 17 -0.01 35.23 40.29
N SER A 18 -0.63 36.40 40.49
CA SER A 18 -2.00 36.64 40.07
C SER A 18 -2.16 37.00 38.58
N SER A 19 -1.09 37.35 37.90
CA SER A 19 -1.12 37.69 36.45
C SER A 19 -1.29 36.51 35.50
N CYS A 20 -1.22 35.27 36.01
CA CYS A 20 -1.36 34.07 35.15
C CYS A 20 -2.72 33.36 35.29
N LEU A 21 -3.69 33.94 36.03
CA LEU A 21 -4.96 33.25 36.33
C LEU A 21 -6.19 33.86 35.68
N ASP A 22 -6.08 35.00 34.98
CA ASP A 22 -7.19 35.50 34.16
C ASP A 22 -7.10 34.92 32.75
N ASP A 23 -7.46 33.66 32.63
CA ASP A 23 -7.92 33.09 31.38
C ASP A 23 -9.39 33.54 31.22
N ASP A 24 -9.61 34.52 30.38
CA ASP A 24 -10.92 35.12 30.09
C ASP A 24 -11.97 34.12 29.57
N ASN A 25 -11.68 32.82 29.51
CA ASN A 25 -12.59 31.74 29.07
C ASN A 25 -13.42 32.08 27.83
N ASN A 26 -12.94 32.98 26.98
CA ASN A 26 -13.63 33.38 25.77
C ASN A 26 -13.28 32.49 24.55
N TYR A 27 -12.73 31.32 24.83
CA TYR A 27 -12.50 30.31 23.77
C TYR A 27 -13.84 29.79 23.28
N ASN A 28 -14.20 30.23 22.10
CA ASN A 28 -15.37 29.71 21.38
C ASN A 28 -15.00 28.32 20.80
N TYR A 29 -14.99 27.30 21.66
CA TYR A 29 -14.70 25.92 21.27
C TYR A 29 -15.78 25.46 20.31
N LYS A 30 -15.41 25.30 19.04
CA LYS A 30 -16.26 24.59 18.09
C LYS A 30 -16.20 23.10 18.44
N GLN A 31 -17.33 22.49 18.58
CA GLN A 31 -17.41 21.06 18.77
C GLN A 31 -16.89 20.38 17.48
N ILE A 32 -15.85 19.56 17.63
CA ILE A 32 -15.27 18.79 16.54
C ILE A 32 -16.12 17.55 16.32
N ASN A 33 -16.41 17.25 15.08
CA ASN A 33 -17.08 16.02 14.68
C ASN A 33 -16.06 14.88 14.67
N GLU A 34 -15.92 14.17 15.78
CA GLU A 34 -14.95 13.09 15.94
C GLU A 34 -15.43 11.81 15.26
N MET A 35 -14.50 10.98 14.80
CA MET A 35 -14.82 9.64 14.31
C MET A 35 -15.21 8.71 15.46
N GLN A 36 -16.28 7.93 15.28
CA GLN A 36 -16.67 6.89 16.22
C GLN A 36 -15.58 5.83 16.31
N GLY A 37 -15.14 5.51 17.54
CA GLY A 37 -14.09 4.53 17.77
C GLY A 37 -12.66 5.07 17.59
N GLY A 38 -12.49 6.38 17.40
CA GLY A 38 -11.20 7.07 17.32
C GLY A 38 -10.85 7.59 15.93
N ALA A 39 -9.91 8.52 15.90
CA ALA A 39 -9.54 9.30 14.70
C ALA A 39 -9.06 8.48 13.47
N LEU A 40 -8.70 7.22 13.67
CA LEU A 40 -8.22 6.32 12.60
C LEU A 40 -9.15 5.12 12.37
N ASN A 41 -10.39 5.19 12.89
CA ASN A 41 -11.34 4.09 12.77
C ASN A 41 -12.05 4.11 11.41
N PHE A 42 -11.30 3.72 10.38
CA PHE A 42 -11.84 3.40 9.06
C PHE A 42 -12.06 1.89 8.97
N GLU A 43 -13.29 1.48 8.79
CA GLU A 43 -13.67 0.10 8.52
C GLU A 43 -13.39 -0.24 7.04
N ASN A 44 -13.23 -1.52 6.71
CA ASN A 44 -12.92 -2.00 5.36
C ASN A 44 -11.64 -1.40 4.74
N PHE A 45 -10.71 -0.95 5.59
CA PHE A 45 -9.44 -0.41 5.18
C PHE A 45 -8.32 -1.06 5.98
N ASN A 46 -7.77 -2.15 5.43
CA ASN A 46 -6.75 -2.95 6.08
C ASN A 46 -5.42 -2.20 6.16
N LEU A 47 -4.52 -2.66 7.01
CA LEU A 47 -3.17 -2.09 7.13
C LEU A 47 -2.30 -2.41 5.91
N ASP A 48 -2.57 -3.55 5.28
CA ASP A 48 -1.86 -3.99 4.09
C ASP A 48 -2.76 -4.74 3.11
N TYR A 49 -2.39 -4.70 1.85
CA TYR A 49 -2.99 -5.44 0.75
C TYR A 49 -1.88 -6.06 -0.11
N SER A 50 -2.22 -7.13 -0.79
CA SER A 50 -1.36 -7.74 -1.80
C SER A 50 -2.14 -7.93 -3.09
N VAL A 51 -1.57 -7.48 -4.20
CA VAL A 51 -2.18 -7.53 -5.53
C VAL A 51 -1.10 -7.93 -6.54
N ILE A 52 -1.50 -8.48 -7.67
CA ILE A 52 -0.56 -8.86 -8.73
C ILE A 52 -0.48 -7.72 -9.76
N GLU A 53 0.69 -7.50 -10.31
CA GLU A 53 0.91 -6.53 -11.38
C GLU A 53 -0.05 -6.76 -12.57
N GLY A 54 -0.73 -5.68 -12.98
CA GLY A 54 -1.77 -5.70 -14.00
C GLY A 54 -3.20 -5.87 -13.46
N GLU A 55 -3.38 -6.14 -12.17
CA GLU A 55 -4.69 -6.20 -11.53
C GLU A 55 -5.11 -4.85 -10.95
N GLU A 56 -6.39 -4.73 -10.63
CA GLU A 56 -6.97 -3.56 -9.96
C GLU A 56 -7.42 -3.94 -8.55
N LEU A 57 -7.20 -3.05 -7.60
CA LEU A 57 -7.65 -3.18 -6.22
C LEU A 57 -8.59 -2.03 -5.88
N VAL A 58 -9.84 -2.35 -5.56
CA VAL A 58 -10.83 -1.37 -5.12
C VAL A 58 -10.71 -1.17 -3.61
N LEU A 59 -10.43 0.05 -3.19
CA LEU A 59 -10.42 0.49 -1.81
C LEU A 59 -11.72 1.25 -1.52
N ALA A 60 -12.48 0.81 -0.54
CA ALA A 60 -13.77 1.39 -0.16
C ALA A 60 -13.90 1.49 1.37
N PRO A 61 -13.09 2.36 2.02
CA PRO A 61 -13.17 2.57 3.45
C PRO A 61 -14.51 3.15 3.86
N THR A 62 -15.01 2.73 5.01
CA THR A 62 -16.20 3.28 5.63
C THR A 62 -15.86 3.87 7.00
N PHE A 63 -16.61 4.87 7.43
CA PHE A 63 -16.42 5.54 8.71
C PHE A 63 -17.75 6.13 9.20
N LYS A 64 -17.81 6.50 10.48
CA LYS A 64 -18.94 7.20 11.07
C LYS A 64 -18.44 8.31 11.98
N PHE A 65 -19.13 9.43 11.93
CA PHE A 65 -18.91 10.51 12.88
C PHE A 65 -19.83 10.42 14.11
N THR A 66 -19.44 11.06 15.20
CA THR A 66 -20.19 11.08 16.46
C THR A 66 -21.41 11.99 16.38
N ILE A 67 -21.34 13.08 15.62
CA ILE A 67 -22.40 14.09 15.53
C ILE A 67 -23.22 13.88 14.25
N ASP A 68 -22.57 13.87 13.08
CA ASP A 68 -23.23 13.73 11.78
C ASP A 68 -22.98 12.33 11.20
N SER A 69 -23.57 11.30 11.78
CA SER A 69 -23.29 9.91 11.42
C SER A 69 -24.04 9.43 10.16
N ILE A 70 -25.11 10.10 9.73
CA ILE A 70 -25.98 9.64 8.64
C ILE A 70 -25.58 10.25 7.30
N THR A 71 -25.44 11.57 7.23
CA THR A 71 -25.06 12.30 6.01
C THR A 71 -24.04 13.37 6.32
N PRO A 72 -22.78 12.97 6.57
CA PRO A 72 -21.73 13.92 6.87
C PRO A 72 -21.41 14.78 5.64
N ASP A 73 -21.22 16.09 5.85
CA ASP A 73 -20.73 17.01 4.82
C ASP A 73 -19.21 16.93 4.79
N VAL A 74 -18.68 16.12 3.86
CA VAL A 74 -17.24 15.78 3.79
C VAL A 74 -16.71 15.86 2.37
N SER A 75 -15.42 16.09 2.26
CA SER A 75 -14.63 15.91 1.05
C SER A 75 -13.59 14.81 1.24
N TYR A 76 -13.21 14.17 0.12
CA TYR A 76 -12.31 13.03 0.10
C TYR A 76 -11.07 13.34 -0.72
N GLU A 77 -9.94 12.82 -0.26
CA GLU A 77 -8.67 12.87 -0.96
C GLU A 77 -7.96 11.54 -0.88
N TRP A 78 -7.35 11.14 -1.99
CA TRP A 78 -6.52 9.95 -2.08
C TRP A 78 -5.10 10.32 -2.44
N TYR A 79 -4.14 9.70 -1.76
CA TYR A 79 -2.73 9.90 -2.03
C TYR A 79 -2.07 8.56 -2.30
N VAL A 80 -1.20 8.50 -3.30
CA VAL A 80 -0.29 7.37 -3.55
C VAL A 80 1.13 7.89 -3.42
N ASP A 81 1.93 7.30 -2.54
CA ASP A 81 3.29 7.73 -2.22
C ASP A 81 3.38 9.24 -1.96
N LYS A 82 2.44 9.74 -1.15
CA LYS A 82 2.28 11.16 -0.78
C LYS A 82 1.89 12.10 -1.94
N LYS A 83 1.56 11.56 -3.13
CA LYS A 83 1.08 12.35 -4.27
C LYS A 83 -0.43 12.30 -4.34
N LEU A 84 -1.07 13.47 -4.37
CA LEU A 84 -2.52 13.59 -4.53
C LEU A 84 -2.97 12.98 -5.86
N GLN A 85 -3.99 12.14 -5.80
CA GLN A 85 -4.64 11.56 -6.99
C GLN A 85 -5.71 12.54 -7.48
N THR A 86 -5.33 13.40 -8.40
CA THR A 86 -6.20 14.45 -8.91
C THR A 86 -7.39 13.84 -9.65
N GLY A 87 -8.62 14.25 -9.25
CA GLY A 87 -9.87 13.74 -9.83
C GLY A 87 -10.50 12.61 -9.02
N GLU A 88 -9.77 11.98 -8.10
CA GLU A 88 -10.28 10.94 -7.21
C GLU A 88 -10.85 11.58 -5.93
N THR A 89 -12.08 12.10 -6.04
CA THR A 89 -12.75 12.85 -4.96
C THR A 89 -13.88 12.08 -4.30
N GLY A 90 -14.01 10.79 -4.60
CA GLY A 90 -15.02 9.89 -4.03
C GLY A 90 -14.55 9.11 -2.80
N PRO A 91 -15.50 8.43 -2.11
CA PRO A 91 -15.18 7.57 -0.98
C PRO A 91 -14.50 6.26 -1.39
N THR A 92 -14.42 5.97 -2.68
CA THR A 92 -13.80 4.76 -3.24
C THR A 92 -12.66 5.15 -4.16
N TYR A 93 -11.61 4.33 -4.19
CA TYR A 93 -10.47 4.49 -5.07
C TYR A 93 -10.09 3.16 -5.69
N THR A 94 -9.85 3.15 -7.00
CA THR A 94 -9.36 1.97 -7.71
C THR A 94 -7.85 2.12 -7.94
N PHE A 95 -7.07 1.42 -7.13
CA PHE A 95 -5.63 1.36 -7.31
C PHE A 95 -5.30 0.41 -8.47
N LYS A 96 -4.53 0.91 -9.45
CA LYS A 96 -4.04 0.14 -10.59
C LYS A 96 -2.62 -0.32 -10.32
N ALA A 97 -2.43 -1.63 -10.24
CA ALA A 97 -1.13 -2.23 -9.97
C ALA A 97 -0.28 -2.28 -11.26
N GLU A 98 0.17 -1.13 -11.76
CA GLU A 98 0.88 -1.03 -13.06
C GLU A 98 2.29 -1.61 -13.01
N LYS A 99 2.94 -1.54 -11.87
CA LYS A 99 4.32 -2.00 -11.68
C LYS A 99 4.49 -2.65 -10.31
N SER A 100 5.27 -3.74 -10.27
CA SER A 100 5.64 -4.39 -9.01
C SER A 100 6.41 -3.44 -8.09
N GLY A 101 6.15 -3.55 -6.80
CA GLY A 101 6.72 -2.69 -5.78
C GLY A 101 5.80 -2.52 -4.57
N THR A 102 6.22 -1.68 -3.64
CA THR A 102 5.45 -1.35 -2.43
C THR A 102 4.98 0.10 -2.53
N TYR A 103 3.68 0.30 -2.37
CA TYR A 103 3.03 1.61 -2.47
C TYR A 103 2.36 1.94 -1.15
N GLN A 104 2.45 3.19 -0.71
CA GLN A 104 1.68 3.71 0.40
C GLN A 104 0.46 4.45 -0.13
N VAL A 105 -0.74 3.97 0.19
CA VAL A 105 -1.99 4.66 -0.17
C VAL A 105 -2.60 5.26 1.07
N THR A 106 -2.93 6.55 1.02
CA THR A 106 -3.58 7.28 2.11
C THR A 106 -4.96 7.75 1.68
N PHE A 107 -5.95 7.43 2.48
CA PHE A 107 -7.29 7.97 2.39
C PHE A 107 -7.45 9.09 3.42
N ALA A 108 -7.93 10.24 3.00
CA ALA A 108 -8.19 11.37 3.85
C ALA A 108 -9.63 11.87 3.67
N VAL A 109 -10.26 12.21 4.79
CA VAL A 109 -11.62 12.74 4.86
C VAL A 109 -11.57 14.05 5.62
N THR A 110 -12.08 15.11 5.01
CA THR A 110 -12.18 16.43 5.64
C THR A 110 -13.64 16.73 5.98
N ASP A 111 -13.94 17.00 7.25
CA ASP A 111 -15.23 17.56 7.64
C ASP A 111 -15.31 19.01 7.16
N ASN A 112 -16.17 19.30 6.20
CA ASN A 112 -16.27 20.61 5.57
C ASN A 112 -16.79 21.71 6.54
N LYS A 113 -17.49 21.34 7.62
CA LYS A 113 -18.00 22.27 8.62
C LYS A 113 -16.91 22.78 9.55
N THR A 114 -15.98 21.92 9.92
CA THR A 114 -14.92 22.22 10.90
C THR A 114 -13.56 22.41 10.26
N GLY A 115 -13.36 21.88 9.05
CA GLY A 115 -12.05 21.82 8.35
C GLY A 115 -11.10 20.79 8.95
N VAL A 116 -11.56 19.93 9.86
CA VAL A 116 -10.72 18.87 10.45
C VAL A 116 -10.59 17.71 9.47
N GLN A 117 -9.36 17.30 9.23
CA GLN A 117 -9.03 16.18 8.35
C GLN A 117 -8.65 14.94 9.17
N PHE A 118 -9.19 13.80 8.77
CA PHE A 118 -8.87 12.47 9.30
C PHE A 118 -8.25 11.66 8.18
N GLY A 119 -7.17 10.94 8.45
CA GLY A 119 -6.48 10.17 7.43
C GLY A 119 -5.93 8.86 7.96
N LYS A 120 -5.93 7.83 7.10
CA LYS A 120 -5.32 6.53 7.37
C LYS A 120 -4.57 6.06 6.14
N SER A 121 -3.40 5.47 6.36
CA SER A 121 -2.59 4.89 5.31
C SER A 121 -2.66 3.37 5.34
N THR A 122 -2.53 2.79 4.16
CA THR A 122 -2.34 1.35 3.94
C THR A 122 -1.13 1.11 3.07
N THR A 123 -0.54 -0.06 3.17
CA THR A 123 0.54 -0.52 2.30
C THR A 123 -0.02 -1.47 1.26
N ILE A 124 0.26 -1.23 -0.02
CA ILE A 124 -0.09 -2.14 -1.11
C ILE A 124 1.19 -2.75 -1.67
N ASN A 125 1.32 -4.06 -1.52
CA ASN A 125 2.42 -4.83 -2.07
C ASN A 125 2.00 -5.39 -3.44
N VAL A 126 2.48 -4.76 -4.52
CA VAL A 126 2.28 -5.22 -5.88
C VAL A 126 3.35 -6.25 -6.21
N ARG A 127 2.93 -7.48 -6.37
CA ARG A 127 3.82 -8.58 -6.73
C ARG A 127 3.96 -8.69 -8.23
N SER A 128 5.19 -8.92 -8.69
CA SER A 128 5.43 -9.22 -10.10
C SER A 128 4.72 -10.51 -10.51
N ILE A 129 4.18 -10.54 -11.72
CA ILE A 129 3.65 -11.75 -12.34
C ILE A 129 4.72 -12.84 -12.52
N TYR A 130 6.00 -12.44 -12.53
CA TYR A 130 7.14 -13.35 -12.76
C TYR A 130 7.68 -13.98 -11.46
N GLN A 131 7.15 -13.65 -10.28
CA GLN A 131 7.61 -14.22 -9.01
C GLN A 131 7.39 -15.73 -8.88
N ARG A 132 6.43 -16.27 -9.61
CA ARG A 132 6.05 -17.68 -9.45
C ARG A 132 5.53 -18.23 -10.78
N GLY A 133 6.29 -19.12 -11.36
CA GLY A 133 5.88 -19.71 -12.63
C GLY A 133 7.01 -20.48 -13.31
N TRP A 134 6.80 -20.75 -14.58
CA TRP A 134 7.73 -21.49 -15.43
C TRP A 134 8.17 -20.63 -16.58
N VAL A 135 9.48 -20.53 -16.79
CA VAL A 135 10.06 -19.93 -17.98
C VAL A 135 10.28 -21.05 -19.01
N ILE A 136 9.80 -20.86 -20.22
CA ILE A 136 9.96 -21.79 -21.33
C ILE A 136 10.73 -21.11 -22.44
N LEU A 137 11.84 -21.70 -22.81
CA LEU A 137 12.57 -21.33 -24.01
C LEU A 137 12.07 -22.20 -25.19
N SER A 138 11.68 -21.57 -26.27
CA SER A 138 11.25 -22.24 -27.50
C SER A 138 11.99 -21.72 -28.71
N ASP A 139 12.00 -22.56 -29.76
CA ASP A 139 12.49 -22.23 -31.08
C ASP A 139 11.31 -21.81 -31.97
N ASP A 140 11.37 -20.59 -32.47
CA ASP A 140 10.40 -20.06 -33.44
C ASP A 140 11.11 -19.77 -34.77
N GLY A 141 11.29 -20.83 -35.57
CA GLY A 141 11.97 -20.73 -36.87
C GLY A 141 13.44 -20.31 -36.77
N GLY A 142 14.15 -20.80 -35.75
CA GLY A 142 15.53 -20.44 -35.44
C GLY A 142 15.68 -19.26 -34.50
N ARG A 143 14.61 -18.55 -34.18
CA ARG A 143 14.60 -17.46 -33.21
C ARG A 143 14.36 -18.00 -31.78
N SER A 144 15.17 -17.57 -30.85
CA SER A 144 14.97 -17.86 -29.44
C SER A 144 13.81 -17.04 -28.87
N VAL A 145 12.85 -17.70 -28.25
CA VAL A 145 11.67 -17.05 -27.66
C VAL A 145 11.47 -17.53 -26.22
N LEU A 146 11.31 -16.59 -25.30
CA LEU A 146 10.95 -16.89 -23.92
C LEU A 146 9.47 -16.64 -23.67
N HIS A 147 8.84 -17.62 -23.04
CA HIS A 147 7.48 -17.54 -22.57
C HIS A 147 7.44 -17.72 -21.05
N PHE A 148 6.43 -17.17 -20.42
CA PHE A 148 6.20 -17.34 -18.99
C PHE A 148 4.82 -17.93 -18.72
N ILE A 149 4.78 -19.02 -17.96
CA ILE A 149 3.56 -19.69 -17.54
C ILE A 149 3.36 -19.48 -16.05
N VAL A 150 2.24 -18.90 -15.68
CA VAL A 150 1.87 -18.72 -14.27
C VAL A 150 0.86 -19.80 -13.87
N PRO A 151 1.09 -20.53 -12.76
CA PRO A 151 0.05 -21.35 -12.17
C PRO A 151 -1.01 -20.46 -11.53
N THR A 152 -2.24 -20.63 -11.92
CA THR A 152 -3.40 -20.00 -11.29
C THR A 152 -4.23 -21.05 -10.57
N THR A 153 -4.78 -20.70 -9.40
CA THR A 153 -5.71 -21.59 -8.69
C THR A 153 -7.11 -21.32 -9.21
N GLN A 154 -7.70 -22.34 -9.83
CA GLN A 154 -9.09 -22.30 -10.22
C GLN A 154 -9.93 -23.09 -9.22
N ARG A 155 -10.94 -22.43 -8.67
CA ARG A 155 -11.90 -23.04 -7.74
C ARG A 155 -13.07 -23.61 -8.52
N TYR A 156 -13.42 -24.87 -8.25
CA TYR A 156 -14.55 -25.54 -8.87
C TYR A 156 -15.33 -26.38 -7.86
N GLN A 157 -16.58 -26.63 -8.16
CA GLN A 157 -17.44 -27.47 -7.34
C GLN A 157 -17.50 -28.89 -7.91
N VAL A 158 -17.35 -29.88 -7.04
CA VAL A 158 -17.49 -31.30 -7.35
C VAL A 158 -18.60 -31.87 -6.52
N THR A 159 -19.57 -32.53 -7.17
CA THR A 159 -20.64 -33.22 -6.45
C THR A 159 -20.31 -34.71 -6.42
N TYR A 160 -20.26 -35.28 -5.24
CA TYR A 160 -20.06 -36.71 -5.03
C TYR A 160 -20.99 -37.22 -3.91
N GLY A 161 -21.73 -38.29 -4.17
CA GLY A 161 -22.66 -38.86 -3.19
C GLY A 161 -23.83 -37.95 -2.82
N GLY A 162 -24.18 -36.94 -3.66
CA GLY A 162 -25.21 -35.94 -3.39
C GLY A 162 -24.73 -34.72 -2.58
N GLU A 163 -23.47 -34.69 -2.15
CA GLU A 163 -22.86 -33.57 -1.48
C GLU A 163 -21.94 -32.79 -2.43
N THR A 164 -21.94 -31.48 -2.29
CA THR A 164 -21.10 -30.58 -3.14
C THR A 164 -19.92 -30.07 -2.34
N PHE A 165 -18.73 -30.32 -2.87
CA PHE A 165 -17.44 -29.90 -2.29
C PHE A 165 -16.78 -28.86 -3.18
N THR A 166 -16.17 -27.86 -2.57
CA THR A 166 -15.30 -26.92 -3.27
C THR A 166 -13.88 -27.49 -3.32
N ARG A 167 -13.31 -27.55 -4.51
CA ARG A 167 -11.93 -27.97 -4.72
C ARG A 167 -11.16 -26.93 -5.50
N ASP A 168 -9.89 -26.80 -5.16
CA ASP A 168 -8.95 -25.94 -5.88
C ASP A 168 -8.07 -26.80 -6.78
N SER A 169 -7.90 -26.38 -8.02
CA SER A 169 -6.99 -26.99 -8.98
C SER A 169 -6.00 -25.96 -9.52
N LEU A 170 -4.77 -26.36 -9.66
CA LEU A 170 -3.78 -25.54 -10.37
C LEU A 170 -4.02 -25.66 -11.87
N VAL A 171 -4.18 -24.52 -12.52
CA VAL A 171 -4.28 -24.40 -13.97
C VAL A 171 -3.10 -23.58 -14.45
N TYR A 172 -2.44 -24.09 -15.50
CA TYR A 172 -1.27 -23.46 -16.07
C TYR A 172 -1.66 -22.74 -17.37
N HIS A 173 -1.50 -21.42 -17.36
CA HIS A 173 -1.75 -20.60 -18.54
C HIS A 173 -0.47 -19.93 -18.98
N ILE A 174 -0.26 -19.78 -20.30
CA ILE A 174 0.76 -18.91 -20.84
C ILE A 174 0.26 -17.49 -20.61
N VAL A 175 0.84 -16.80 -19.63
CA VAL A 175 0.48 -15.42 -19.27
C VAL A 175 1.10 -14.44 -20.24
N LYS A 176 2.37 -14.67 -20.57
CA LYS A 176 3.12 -13.82 -21.50
C LYS A 176 3.84 -14.68 -22.53
N ARG A 177 3.73 -14.28 -23.78
CA ARG A 177 4.48 -14.84 -24.90
C ARG A 177 5.54 -13.85 -25.32
N ASP A 178 6.71 -14.35 -25.74
CA ASP A 178 7.81 -13.53 -26.26
C ASP A 178 8.13 -12.36 -25.32
N ILE A 179 8.44 -12.71 -24.05
CA ILE A 179 8.61 -11.73 -22.96
C ILE A 179 9.82 -10.82 -23.16
N ILE A 180 10.76 -11.22 -24.02
CA ILE A 180 11.97 -10.46 -24.33
C ILE A 180 12.12 -10.39 -25.83
N SER A 181 12.02 -9.19 -26.39
CA SER A 181 12.27 -8.95 -27.80
C SER A 181 13.76 -9.06 -28.13
N ASN A 182 14.08 -9.65 -29.30
CA ASN A 182 15.46 -9.76 -29.81
C ASN A 182 16.40 -10.57 -28.91
N LEU A 183 15.87 -11.62 -28.26
CA LEU A 183 16.67 -12.48 -27.39
C LEU A 183 17.88 -13.11 -28.11
N GLY A 184 17.69 -13.61 -29.34
CA GLY A 184 18.73 -14.22 -30.13
C GLY A 184 18.25 -15.38 -31.03
N SER A 185 19.14 -16.30 -31.37
CA SER A 185 18.85 -17.40 -32.27
C SER A 185 19.43 -18.72 -31.77
N ASN A 186 18.90 -19.82 -32.32
CA ASN A 186 19.30 -21.18 -32.04
C ASN A 186 19.25 -21.52 -30.52
N PRO A 187 18.07 -21.53 -29.89
CA PRO A 187 17.94 -21.81 -28.48
C PRO A 187 18.42 -23.21 -28.13
N ARG A 188 19.24 -23.34 -27.10
CA ARG A 188 19.85 -24.61 -26.69
C ARG A 188 19.53 -24.99 -25.24
N GLY A 189 19.14 -24.05 -24.41
CA GLY A 189 18.80 -24.33 -23.02
C GLY A 189 18.62 -23.09 -22.14
N LEU A 190 18.07 -23.32 -20.96
CA LEU A 190 17.95 -22.35 -19.89
C LEU A 190 18.73 -22.84 -18.68
N MET A 191 19.39 -21.92 -18.02
CA MET A 191 20.02 -22.16 -16.72
C MET A 191 19.51 -21.09 -15.77
N ASN A 192 19.07 -21.51 -14.60
CA ASN A 192 18.77 -20.61 -13.51
C ASN A 192 19.95 -20.67 -12.53
N ASN A 193 20.60 -19.54 -12.34
CA ASN A 193 21.58 -19.36 -11.29
C ASN A 193 20.85 -18.75 -10.09
N ILE A 194 20.59 -19.57 -9.06
CA ILE A 194 20.09 -19.06 -7.80
C ILE A 194 21.23 -18.27 -7.19
N GLY A 195 21.10 -16.95 -7.21
CA GLY A 195 22.15 -16.02 -6.84
C GLY A 195 22.81 -16.35 -5.53
N GLU A 196 24.11 -16.26 -5.51
CA GLU A 196 24.91 -16.40 -4.27
C GLU A 196 24.55 -15.21 -3.37
N MET A 197 24.25 -15.49 -2.11
CA MET A 197 24.06 -14.44 -1.10
C MET A 197 25.39 -13.73 -0.88
N ASP A 198 25.51 -12.52 -1.38
CA ASP A 198 26.64 -11.66 -1.01
C ASP A 198 26.39 -11.07 0.38
N TYR A 199 27.06 -11.64 1.38
CA TYR A 199 27.07 -11.14 2.75
C TYR A 199 27.98 -9.94 2.94
N ASN A 200 28.15 -9.09 1.96
CA ASN A 200 28.95 -7.89 2.12
C ASN A 200 28.27 -6.98 3.15
N SER A 201 28.84 -6.95 4.36
CA SER A 201 28.28 -6.30 5.54
C SER A 201 28.06 -4.79 5.44
N GLU A 202 28.61 -4.16 4.41
CA GLU A 202 28.54 -2.72 4.21
C GLU A 202 27.26 -2.26 3.51
N TYR A 203 26.61 -3.15 2.71
CA TYR A 203 25.43 -2.81 1.88
C TYR A 203 24.23 -3.73 2.07
N GLY A 204 24.31 -4.68 2.97
CA GLY A 204 23.24 -5.65 3.20
C GLY A 204 23.36 -6.89 2.29
N ILE A 205 22.37 -7.79 2.41
CA ILE A 205 22.30 -9.01 1.62
C ILE A 205 21.67 -8.68 0.28
N SER A 206 22.42 -8.85 -0.81
CA SER A 206 21.90 -8.81 -2.17
C SER A 206 21.76 -10.22 -2.72
N VAL A 207 20.56 -10.61 -3.10
CA VAL A 207 20.29 -11.88 -3.79
C VAL A 207 20.01 -11.54 -5.24
N TYR A 208 20.84 -11.98 -6.14
CA TYR A 208 20.62 -11.83 -7.58
C TYR A 208 20.22 -13.20 -8.13
N ASP A 209 18.98 -13.31 -8.61
CA ASP A 209 18.53 -14.45 -9.38
C ASP A 209 18.80 -14.13 -10.85
N GLU A 210 19.62 -14.97 -11.49
CA GLU A 210 19.99 -14.80 -12.87
C GLU A 210 19.39 -15.91 -13.72
N LEU A 211 18.86 -15.55 -14.87
CA LEU A 211 18.40 -16.49 -15.88
C LEU A 211 19.33 -16.41 -17.09
N VAL A 212 20.09 -17.47 -17.33
CA VAL A 212 21.00 -17.55 -18.47
C VAL A 212 20.36 -18.31 -19.62
N VAL A 213 20.27 -17.67 -20.78
CA VAL A 213 19.78 -18.29 -22.02
C VAL A 213 20.96 -18.75 -22.86
N LYS A 214 21.06 -20.06 -23.05
CA LYS A 214 22.05 -20.67 -23.94
C LYS A 214 21.54 -20.69 -25.39
N GLN A 215 22.21 -19.99 -26.24
CA GLN A 215 21.90 -19.83 -27.67
C GLN A 215 23.18 -19.51 -28.44
N ASP A 216 23.14 -19.01 -29.69
CA ASP A 216 24.33 -18.62 -30.42
C ASP A 216 25.14 -17.51 -29.74
N ARG A 217 24.46 -16.65 -28.97
CA ARG A 217 25.11 -15.72 -28.07
C ARG A 217 24.53 -15.96 -26.67
N TRP A 218 25.37 -15.90 -25.66
CA TRP A 218 24.91 -15.95 -24.28
C TRP A 218 24.22 -14.63 -23.92
N VAL A 219 23.06 -14.72 -23.32
CA VAL A 219 22.35 -13.58 -22.75
C VAL A 219 22.02 -13.92 -21.29
N GLU A 220 22.41 -13.04 -20.42
CA GLU A 220 22.09 -13.01 -19.00
C GLU A 220 20.93 -12.03 -18.79
N LEU A 221 19.92 -12.41 -18.01
CA LEU A 221 18.67 -11.67 -17.80
C LEU A 221 18.41 -11.48 -16.31
#